data_940dd1473a37de2df4434bb8a174c75e
#
_entry.id   940dd1473a37de2df4434bb8a174c75e
#
_cell.length_a   1.000
_cell.length_b   1.000
_cell.length_c   1.000
_cell.angle_alpha   90.00
_cell.angle_beta   90.00
_cell.angle_gamma   90.00
#
_symmetry.space_group_name_H-M   'P 1'
#
loop_
_entity.id
_entity.type
_entity.pdbx_description
1 polymer ?
#
loop_
_entity_poly.entity_id
_entity_poly.type
_entity_poly.pdbx_seq_one_letter_code
_entity_poly.pdbx_strand_id
1 'polypeptide(L)'
;TFTNIRGKDKDLGYEIMRIDPHQKWHPVYLGQPFWNLILAALFEWGVAFHDLDFDAVRSGEKSKEEVRRQLKGMATKARTQIVKDYVAFPLLSSLLMAYADRNLHKQPEPDAGRVRRAVDTVRRRRPRVRSEHPALTVLKRLTGPTFRSTLTADATANVVRNVWAYAIIFCGHFPDQTYTFSIEETEDETTGGRYVRQLLGAANIEGSALFHVMSGNLGYQVEHHLYPDMPSTRYGEIAPRVRQICERYELPYNTGPFFKQLGMVQRTILRLAFPGGKVRPKPGPYKGEKIKGSGEQTDRMAAAA
;
A
#
# COMPACT_ATOMS: atom_id res chain seq x y z
N THR A 1 3.51 0.01 18.42
CA THR A 1 4.03 0.57 19.67
C THR A 1 4.57 1.99 19.49
N PHE A 2 5.26 2.29 18.39
CA PHE A 2 5.91 3.58 18.14
C PHE A 2 5.15 4.50 17.18
N THR A 3 3.86 4.26 16.98
CA THR A 3 3.02 4.99 16.02
C THR A 3 3.22 6.50 16.09
N ASN A 4 3.58 7.08 14.96
CA ASN A 4 3.81 8.50 14.73
C ASN A 4 4.88 9.16 15.63
N ILE A 5 5.81 8.39 16.23
CA ILE A 5 6.98 8.95 16.91
C ILE A 5 8.11 9.16 15.89
N ARG A 6 8.48 10.42 15.67
CA ARG A 6 9.58 10.78 14.76
C ARG A 6 10.88 10.10 15.19
N GLY A 7 11.56 9.43 14.26
CA GLY A 7 12.81 8.71 14.51
C GLY A 7 12.65 7.32 15.14
N LYS A 8 11.42 6.90 15.53
CA LYS A 8 11.14 5.54 16.02
C LYS A 8 10.10 4.81 15.18
N ASP A 9 9.16 5.55 14.60
CA ASP A 9 8.13 4.99 13.72
C ASP A 9 8.68 4.86 12.31
N LYS A 10 8.75 3.63 11.82
CA LYS A 10 9.23 3.34 10.47
C LYS A 10 8.25 3.75 9.37
N ASP A 11 6.98 3.98 9.72
CA ASP A 11 5.98 4.50 8.78
C ASP A 11 6.11 6.02 8.57
N LEU A 12 6.85 6.70 9.46
CA LEU A 12 7.26 8.09 9.31
C LEU A 12 8.67 8.16 8.70
N GLY A 13 8.87 9.11 7.80
CA GLY A 13 10.23 9.42 7.37
C GLY A 13 10.68 8.65 6.14
N TYR A 14 9.76 8.37 5.20
CA TYR A 14 10.20 8.17 3.83
C TYR A 14 11.04 9.37 3.45
N GLU A 15 12.36 9.26 3.61
CA GLU A 15 13.32 10.39 3.53
C GLU A 15 13.21 11.22 2.26
N ILE A 16 12.66 10.63 1.20
CA ILE A 16 12.38 11.28 -0.08
C ILE A 16 11.09 12.12 -0.06
N MET A 17 10.30 12.06 1.03
CA MET A 17 9.04 12.81 1.17
C MET A 17 8.97 13.50 2.54
N ARG A 18 8.57 14.75 2.52
CA ARG A 18 8.26 15.53 3.72
C ARG A 18 6.76 15.50 3.96
N ILE A 19 6.34 14.73 4.96
CA ILE A 19 4.94 14.55 5.35
C ILE A 19 4.61 15.18 6.70
N ASP A 20 5.64 15.64 7.43
CA ASP A 20 5.53 16.34 8.72
C ASP A 20 6.13 17.75 8.63
N PRO A 21 5.42 18.80 9.08
CA PRO A 21 5.96 20.17 9.11
C PRO A 21 7.23 20.33 9.97
N HIS A 22 7.44 19.47 10.97
CA HIS A 22 8.66 19.50 11.80
C HIS A 22 9.90 19.00 11.06
N GLN A 23 9.71 18.23 9.99
CA GLN A 23 10.81 17.76 9.16
C GLN A 23 11.43 18.95 8.43
N LYS A 24 12.76 19.10 8.56
CA LYS A 24 13.50 20.19 7.90
C LYS A 24 13.31 20.12 6.39
N TRP A 25 12.95 21.25 5.77
CA TRP A 25 12.77 21.31 4.33
C TRP A 25 14.11 21.19 3.58
N HIS A 26 14.08 20.46 2.47
CA HIS A 26 15.19 20.32 1.55
C HIS A 26 14.68 20.44 0.09
N PRO A 27 15.46 21.02 -0.88
CA PRO A 27 15.04 21.19 -2.26
C PRO A 27 14.56 19.90 -2.96
N VAL A 28 15.03 18.73 -2.56
CA VAL A 28 14.58 17.43 -3.09
C VAL A 28 13.07 17.24 -2.97
N TYR A 29 12.44 17.87 -1.96
CA TYR A 29 11.00 17.74 -1.73
C TYR A 29 10.14 18.46 -2.77
N LEU A 30 10.71 19.36 -3.58
CA LEU A 30 10.00 19.93 -4.74
C LEU A 30 9.56 18.83 -5.73
N GLY A 31 10.31 17.73 -5.79
CA GLY A 31 9.97 16.55 -6.60
C GLY A 31 8.99 15.57 -5.94
N GLN A 32 8.59 15.80 -4.68
CA GLN A 32 7.80 14.81 -3.95
C GLN A 32 6.42 14.48 -4.54
N PRO A 33 5.72 15.36 -5.28
CA PRO A 33 4.51 14.95 -5.99
C PRO A 33 4.77 13.82 -7.00
N PHE A 34 5.94 13.87 -7.67
CA PHE A 34 6.37 12.83 -8.61
C PHE A 34 6.82 11.56 -7.87
N TRP A 35 7.64 11.70 -6.83
CA TRP A 35 8.07 10.57 -6.00
C TRP A 35 6.89 9.86 -5.35
N ASN A 36 5.87 10.61 -4.94
CA ASN A 36 4.64 10.07 -4.40
C ASN A 36 3.90 9.15 -5.39
N LEU A 37 3.82 9.52 -6.66
CA LEU A 37 3.23 8.66 -7.70
C LEU A 37 4.02 7.37 -7.89
N ILE A 38 5.35 7.46 -7.91
CA ILE A 38 6.22 6.29 -8.00
C ILE A 38 6.04 5.40 -6.77
N LEU A 39 6.03 5.99 -5.57
CA LEU A 39 5.81 5.26 -4.33
C LEU A 39 4.44 4.55 -4.34
N ALA A 40 3.38 5.23 -4.76
CA ALA A 40 2.06 4.62 -4.84
C ALA A 40 2.03 3.43 -5.83
N ALA A 41 2.64 3.57 -7.00
CA ALA A 41 2.68 2.51 -8.01
C ALA A 41 3.56 1.31 -7.61
N LEU A 42 4.60 1.55 -6.81
CA LEU A 42 5.60 0.55 -6.37
C LEU A 42 5.60 0.39 -4.85
N PHE A 43 4.48 0.61 -4.18
CA PHE A 43 4.39 0.73 -2.73
C PHE A 43 5.00 -0.45 -1.96
N GLU A 44 4.73 -1.66 -2.40
CA GLU A 44 5.31 -2.88 -1.84
C GLU A 44 6.86 -2.84 -1.79
N TRP A 45 7.47 -2.32 -2.85
CA TRP A 45 8.93 -2.20 -2.97
C TRP A 45 9.46 -1.00 -2.20
N GLY A 46 8.69 0.10 -2.18
CA GLY A 46 9.02 1.29 -1.41
C GLY A 46 9.11 0.99 0.08
N VAL A 47 8.12 0.29 0.63
CA VAL A 47 8.11 -0.16 2.04
C VAL A 47 9.27 -1.12 2.31
N ALA A 48 9.47 -2.13 1.46
CA ALA A 48 10.56 -3.09 1.64
C ALA A 48 11.95 -2.43 1.60
N PHE A 49 12.13 -1.38 0.77
CA PHE A 49 13.37 -0.62 0.69
C PHE A 49 13.58 0.26 1.93
N HIS A 50 12.50 0.89 2.40
CA HIS A 50 12.53 1.70 3.62
C HIS A 50 12.89 0.87 4.86
N ASP A 51 12.41 -0.38 4.95
CA ASP A 51 12.74 -1.33 6.03
C ASP A 51 14.23 -1.70 6.11
N LEU A 52 15.03 -1.40 5.08
CA LEU A 52 16.48 -1.60 5.13
C LEU A 52 17.13 -0.72 6.20
N ASP A 53 16.57 0.46 6.48
CA ASP A 53 16.95 1.37 7.55
C ASP A 53 18.46 1.64 7.56
N PHE A 54 18.91 2.39 6.57
CA PHE A 54 20.34 2.70 6.39
C PHE A 54 20.91 3.56 7.53
N ASP A 55 20.07 4.32 8.23
CA ASP A 55 20.51 5.13 9.37
C ASP A 55 20.80 4.23 10.58
N ALA A 56 20.00 3.20 10.84
CA ALA A 56 20.31 2.18 11.83
C ALA A 56 21.60 1.40 11.51
N VAL A 57 21.94 1.24 10.21
CA VAL A 57 23.23 0.68 9.81
C VAL A 57 24.37 1.65 10.09
N ARG A 58 24.17 2.92 9.84
CA ARG A 58 25.16 3.97 10.03
C ARG A 58 25.44 4.24 11.51
N SER A 59 24.40 4.13 12.37
CA SER A 59 24.52 4.23 13.82
C SER A 59 25.11 2.95 14.48
N GLY A 60 25.16 1.84 13.75
CA GLY A 60 25.63 0.55 14.28
C GLY A 60 24.55 -0.27 15.00
N GLU A 61 23.30 0.19 15.01
CA GLU A 61 22.16 -0.52 15.61
C GLU A 61 21.75 -1.74 14.77
N LYS A 62 22.00 -1.69 13.46
CA LYS A 62 21.68 -2.76 12.51
C LYS A 62 22.95 -3.29 11.82
N SER A 63 23.12 -4.61 11.79
CA SER A 63 24.31 -5.20 11.18
C SER A 63 24.23 -5.20 9.65
N LYS A 64 25.41 -5.12 9.00
CA LYS A 64 25.50 -5.24 7.53
C LYS A 64 25.07 -6.61 7.03
N GLU A 65 25.24 -7.65 7.82
CA GLU A 65 24.79 -9.02 7.52
C GLU A 65 23.27 -9.10 7.49
N GLU A 66 22.61 -8.41 8.38
CA GLU A 66 21.15 -8.33 8.41
C GLU A 66 20.59 -7.63 7.17
N VAL A 67 21.16 -6.49 6.79
CA VAL A 67 20.79 -5.79 5.54
C VAL A 67 21.03 -6.70 4.33
N ARG A 68 22.17 -7.40 4.27
CA ARG A 68 22.46 -8.33 3.17
C ARG A 68 21.43 -9.47 3.10
N ARG A 69 21.00 -9.99 4.25
CA ARG A 69 19.95 -11.03 4.32
C ARG A 69 18.61 -10.48 3.81
N GLN A 70 18.23 -9.27 4.22
CA GLN A 70 17.01 -8.62 3.75
C GLN A 70 17.05 -8.34 2.24
N LEU A 71 18.14 -7.80 1.71
CA LEU A 71 18.33 -7.59 0.27
C LEU A 71 18.24 -8.91 -0.52
N LYS A 72 18.82 -10.01 -0.01
CA LYS A 72 18.67 -11.32 -0.63
C LYS A 72 17.21 -11.79 -0.64
N GLY A 73 16.48 -11.55 0.45
CA GLY A 73 15.03 -11.82 0.53
C GLY A 73 14.25 -11.03 -0.50
N MET A 74 14.50 -9.72 -0.61
CA MET A 74 13.89 -8.85 -1.61
C MET A 74 14.19 -9.31 -3.04
N ALA A 75 15.45 -9.63 -3.34
CA ALA A 75 15.85 -10.13 -4.66
C ALA A 75 15.15 -11.45 -5.01
N THR A 76 15.03 -12.37 -4.02
CA THR A 76 14.31 -13.63 -4.20
C THR A 76 12.82 -13.39 -4.48
N LYS A 77 12.18 -12.49 -3.71
CA LYS A 77 10.78 -12.10 -3.93
C LYS A 77 10.58 -11.47 -5.31
N ALA A 78 11.45 -10.52 -5.69
CA ALA A 78 11.41 -9.86 -7.00
C ALA A 78 11.52 -10.88 -8.14
N ARG A 79 12.51 -11.77 -8.07
CA ARG A 79 12.69 -12.84 -9.04
C ARG A 79 11.44 -13.73 -9.14
N THR A 80 10.90 -14.16 -7.99
CA THR A 80 9.70 -15.02 -7.96
C THR A 80 8.50 -14.32 -8.58
N GLN A 81 8.27 -13.06 -8.23
CA GLN A 81 7.18 -12.27 -8.77
C GLN A 81 7.34 -12.02 -10.27
N ILE A 82 8.53 -11.62 -10.73
CA ILE A 82 8.79 -11.39 -12.15
C ILE A 82 8.57 -12.68 -12.95
N VAL A 83 9.13 -13.79 -12.50
CA VAL A 83 8.99 -15.08 -13.20
C VAL A 83 7.53 -15.54 -13.19
N LYS A 84 6.85 -15.44 -12.04
CA LYS A 84 5.46 -15.89 -11.91
C LYS A 84 4.51 -15.03 -12.74
N ASP A 85 4.51 -13.70 -12.52
CA ASP A 85 3.48 -12.80 -13.05
C ASP A 85 3.76 -12.38 -14.50
N TYR A 86 5.04 -12.25 -14.90
CA TYR A 86 5.38 -11.70 -16.20
C TYR A 86 5.95 -12.72 -17.19
N VAL A 87 6.17 -13.97 -16.75
CA VAL A 87 6.62 -15.05 -17.63
C VAL A 87 5.69 -16.25 -17.53
N ALA A 88 5.55 -16.85 -16.34
CA ALA A 88 4.83 -18.12 -16.19
C ALA A 88 3.34 -17.99 -16.47
N PHE A 89 2.64 -17.03 -15.88
CA PHE A 89 1.21 -16.84 -16.10
C PHE A 89 0.87 -16.46 -17.55
N PRO A 90 1.54 -15.50 -18.21
CA PRO A 90 1.31 -15.21 -19.62
C PRO A 90 1.59 -16.40 -20.55
N LEU A 91 2.64 -17.18 -20.29
CA LEU A 91 2.93 -18.39 -21.08
C LEU A 91 1.86 -19.45 -20.85
N LEU A 92 1.49 -19.72 -19.60
CA LEU A 92 0.45 -20.70 -19.25
C LEU A 92 -0.88 -20.34 -19.90
N SER A 93 -1.30 -19.07 -19.82
CA SER A 93 -2.52 -18.58 -20.47
C SER A 93 -2.49 -18.79 -21.97
N SER A 94 -1.34 -18.52 -22.61
CA SER A 94 -1.16 -18.72 -24.04
C SER A 94 -1.24 -20.20 -24.44
N LEU A 95 -0.65 -21.08 -23.63
CA LEU A 95 -0.70 -22.54 -23.85
C LEU A 95 -2.13 -23.08 -23.67
N LEU A 96 -2.82 -22.65 -22.61
CA LEU A 96 -4.21 -23.07 -22.35
C LEU A 96 -5.14 -22.58 -23.44
N MET A 97 -4.98 -21.36 -23.93
CA MET A 97 -5.79 -20.83 -25.02
C MET A 97 -5.51 -21.57 -26.32
N ALA A 98 -4.25 -21.84 -26.64
CA ALA A 98 -3.90 -22.64 -27.83
C ALA A 98 -4.45 -24.08 -27.76
N TYR A 99 -4.50 -24.67 -26.58
CA TYR A 99 -5.12 -25.99 -26.35
C TYR A 99 -6.64 -25.93 -26.53
N ALA A 100 -7.28 -24.90 -25.95
CA ALA A 100 -8.72 -24.69 -26.08
C ALA A 100 -9.14 -24.49 -27.55
N ASP A 101 -8.45 -23.63 -28.29
CA ASP A 101 -8.69 -23.38 -29.70
C ASP A 101 -8.58 -24.68 -30.54
N ARG A 102 -7.57 -25.50 -30.22
CA ARG A 102 -7.35 -26.75 -30.95
C ARG A 102 -8.44 -27.79 -30.69
N ASN A 103 -9.00 -27.86 -29.51
CA ASN A 103 -9.88 -28.95 -29.07
C ASN A 103 -11.36 -28.56 -29.03
N LEU A 104 -11.69 -27.30 -28.67
CA LEU A 104 -13.06 -26.83 -28.54
C LEU A 104 -13.63 -26.28 -29.85
N HIS A 105 -12.79 -25.78 -30.78
CA HIS A 105 -13.23 -25.26 -32.07
C HIS A 105 -13.17 -26.32 -33.20
N LYS A 106 -13.01 -27.59 -32.85
CA LYS A 106 -13.28 -28.73 -33.76
C LYS A 106 -14.78 -28.97 -33.87
N GLN A 107 -15.60 -27.95 -34.15
CA GLN A 107 -16.93 -28.20 -34.66
C GLN A 107 -16.82 -28.70 -36.11
N PRO A 108 -17.52 -29.78 -36.51
CA PRO A 108 -17.60 -30.14 -37.90
C PRO A 108 -18.20 -28.96 -38.66
N GLU A 109 -17.45 -28.39 -39.61
CA GLU A 109 -18.01 -27.36 -40.49
C GLU A 109 -19.30 -27.90 -41.11
N PRO A 110 -20.43 -27.14 -41.03
CA PRO A 110 -21.60 -27.48 -41.84
C PRO A 110 -21.13 -27.52 -43.29
N ASP A 111 -21.55 -28.52 -44.00
CA ASP A 111 -21.19 -28.83 -45.40
C ASP A 111 -21.45 -27.61 -46.32
N ALA A 112 -20.52 -26.67 -46.31
CA ALA A 112 -20.49 -25.47 -47.16
C ALA A 112 -19.98 -25.93 -48.55
N GLY A 113 -20.73 -26.83 -49.12
CA GLY A 113 -20.44 -27.39 -50.42
C GLY A 113 -20.35 -26.37 -51.53
N ARG A 114 -19.46 -26.64 -52.47
CA ARG A 114 -19.25 -26.03 -53.80
C ARG A 114 -18.76 -24.61 -53.92
N VAL A 115 -19.30 -23.61 -53.17
CA VAL A 115 -18.83 -22.20 -53.30
C VAL A 115 -17.44 -22.03 -52.71
N ARG A 116 -17.12 -22.74 -51.62
CA ARG A 116 -15.81 -22.68 -50.96
C ARG A 116 -14.70 -23.30 -51.80
N ARG A 117 -14.96 -24.36 -52.59
CA ARG A 117 -13.96 -24.94 -53.50
C ARG A 117 -13.54 -23.98 -54.61
N ALA A 118 -14.45 -23.16 -55.13
CA ALA A 118 -14.13 -22.11 -56.11
C ALA A 118 -13.24 -20.98 -55.52
N VAL A 119 -13.56 -20.56 -54.30
CA VAL A 119 -12.76 -19.51 -53.58
C VAL A 119 -11.38 -20.05 -53.21
N ASP A 120 -11.26 -21.29 -52.78
CA ASP A 120 -9.96 -21.90 -52.42
C ASP A 120 -9.06 -22.12 -53.61
N THR A 121 -9.63 -22.37 -54.82
CA THR A 121 -8.85 -22.48 -56.06
C THR A 121 -8.21 -21.14 -56.45
N VAL A 122 -8.90 -20.02 -56.23
CA VAL A 122 -8.37 -18.68 -56.47
C VAL A 122 -7.36 -18.30 -55.37
N ARG A 123 -7.57 -18.74 -54.16
CA ARG A 123 -6.69 -18.44 -53.00
C ARG A 123 -5.36 -19.20 -53.05
N ARG A 124 -5.27 -20.34 -53.72
CA ARG A 124 -4.03 -21.14 -53.92
C ARG A 124 -2.97 -20.46 -54.78
N ARG A 125 -3.27 -19.35 -55.46
CA ARG A 125 -2.30 -18.54 -56.20
C ARG A 125 -1.59 -17.46 -55.39
N ARG A 126 -1.71 -17.45 -54.07
CA ARG A 126 -0.89 -16.56 -53.23
C ARG A 126 0.55 -17.07 -53.24
N PRO A 127 1.56 -16.14 -53.38
CA PRO A 127 2.97 -16.53 -53.38
C PRO A 127 3.26 -17.24 -52.04
N ARG A 128 4.04 -18.33 -52.11
CA ARG A 128 4.56 -19.06 -50.97
C ARG A 128 5.24 -18.05 -50.05
N VAL A 129 4.58 -17.69 -48.94
CA VAL A 129 5.24 -16.97 -47.84
C VAL A 129 6.39 -17.87 -47.40
N ARG A 130 7.60 -17.31 -47.49
CA ARG A 130 8.84 -17.95 -47.03
C ARG A 130 8.56 -18.64 -45.70
N SER A 131 8.77 -19.96 -45.63
CA SER A 131 8.49 -20.72 -44.42
C SER A 131 9.30 -20.14 -43.27
N GLU A 132 8.59 -19.50 -42.35
CA GLU A 132 9.26 -19.01 -41.10
C GLU A 132 9.80 -20.25 -40.39
N HIS A 133 10.95 -20.08 -39.74
CA HIS A 133 11.57 -21.15 -38.96
C HIS A 133 10.55 -21.66 -37.91
N PRO A 134 10.34 -22.99 -37.77
CA PRO A 134 9.33 -23.54 -36.88
C PRO A 134 9.37 -22.96 -35.46
N ALA A 135 10.58 -22.71 -34.92
CA ALA A 135 10.80 -22.08 -33.63
C ALA A 135 10.24 -20.64 -33.56
N LEU A 136 10.37 -19.86 -34.64
CA LEU A 136 9.81 -18.49 -34.69
C LEU A 136 8.27 -18.50 -34.71
N THR A 137 7.67 -19.46 -35.39
CA THR A 137 6.21 -19.63 -35.42
C THR A 137 5.68 -20.01 -34.03
N VAL A 138 6.37 -20.92 -33.32
CA VAL A 138 6.03 -21.27 -31.92
C VAL A 138 6.20 -20.08 -31.01
N LEU A 139 7.31 -19.35 -31.09
CA LEU A 139 7.58 -18.17 -30.30
C LEU A 139 6.51 -17.07 -30.51
N LYS A 140 6.16 -16.78 -31.77
CA LYS A 140 5.09 -15.81 -32.12
C LYS A 140 3.72 -16.24 -31.57
N ARG A 141 3.43 -17.55 -31.51
CA ARG A 141 2.20 -18.07 -30.89
C ARG A 141 2.22 -17.90 -29.38
N LEU A 142 3.33 -18.23 -28.73
CA LEU A 142 3.49 -18.13 -27.29
C LEU A 142 3.54 -16.67 -26.79
N THR A 143 4.08 -15.74 -27.58
CA THR A 143 4.14 -14.32 -27.25
C THR A 143 3.08 -13.47 -27.95
N GLY A 144 2.02 -14.12 -28.43
CA GLY A 144 0.91 -13.52 -29.17
C GLY A 144 -0.04 -12.65 -28.32
N PRO A 145 -1.24 -12.36 -28.82
CA PRO A 145 -2.21 -11.49 -28.15
C PRO A 145 -2.56 -11.93 -26.74
N THR A 146 -2.75 -13.23 -26.50
CA THR A 146 -3.08 -13.78 -25.17
C THR A 146 -1.95 -13.53 -24.16
N PHE A 147 -0.71 -13.77 -24.56
CA PHE A 147 0.45 -13.47 -23.71
C PHE A 147 0.47 -11.99 -23.29
N ARG A 148 0.34 -11.10 -24.27
CA ARG A 148 0.35 -9.65 -24.04
C ARG A 148 -0.81 -9.20 -23.17
N SER A 149 -1.99 -9.74 -23.39
CA SER A 149 -3.18 -9.44 -22.60
C SER A 149 -3.00 -9.88 -21.14
N THR A 150 -2.50 -11.09 -20.88
CA THR A 150 -2.22 -11.57 -19.53
C THR A 150 -1.11 -10.75 -18.87
N LEU A 151 -0.01 -10.49 -19.58
CA LEU A 151 1.08 -9.66 -19.10
C LEU A 151 0.59 -8.26 -18.67
N THR A 152 -0.24 -7.63 -19.51
CA THR A 152 -0.80 -6.31 -19.21
C THR A 152 -1.76 -6.38 -18.03
N ALA A 153 -2.60 -7.42 -17.96
CA ALA A 153 -3.52 -7.62 -16.83
C ALA A 153 -2.78 -7.80 -15.51
N ASP A 154 -1.74 -8.63 -15.49
CA ASP A 154 -0.92 -8.85 -14.28
C ASP A 154 -0.15 -7.58 -13.86
N ALA A 155 0.42 -6.84 -14.81
CA ALA A 155 1.05 -5.56 -14.54
C ALA A 155 0.06 -4.54 -13.96
N THR A 156 -1.13 -4.44 -14.56
CA THR A 156 -2.20 -3.56 -14.07
C THR A 156 -2.66 -3.97 -12.68
N ALA A 157 -2.89 -5.26 -12.44
CA ALA A 157 -3.31 -5.77 -11.13
C ALA A 157 -2.27 -5.45 -10.04
N ASN A 158 -0.97 -5.60 -10.34
CA ASN A 158 0.10 -5.26 -9.41
C ASN A 158 0.14 -3.76 -9.09
N VAL A 159 -0.04 -2.89 -10.08
CA VAL A 159 -0.12 -1.43 -9.87
C VAL A 159 -1.36 -1.06 -9.04
N VAL A 160 -2.54 -1.60 -9.39
CA VAL A 160 -3.78 -1.34 -8.65
C VAL A 160 -3.66 -1.79 -7.20
N ARG A 161 -3.10 -2.98 -6.94
CA ARG A 161 -2.84 -3.47 -5.59
C ARG A 161 -1.93 -2.52 -4.80
N ASN A 162 -0.83 -2.06 -5.40
CA ASN A 162 0.10 -1.15 -4.75
C ASN A 162 -0.55 0.20 -4.45
N VAL A 163 -1.26 0.79 -5.41
CA VAL A 163 -1.99 2.06 -5.22
C VAL A 163 -3.06 1.92 -4.13
N TRP A 164 -3.76 0.80 -4.10
CA TRP A 164 -4.74 0.49 -3.05
C TRP A 164 -4.09 0.42 -1.67
N ALA A 165 -3.03 -0.38 -1.51
CA ALA A 165 -2.30 -0.52 -0.25
C ALA A 165 -1.73 0.82 0.22
N TYR A 166 -1.10 1.58 -0.68
CA TYR A 166 -0.65 2.94 -0.42
C TYR A 166 -1.80 3.83 0.10
N ALA A 167 -2.93 3.87 -0.60
CA ALA A 167 -4.04 4.73 -0.24
C ALA A 167 -4.62 4.39 1.14
N ILE A 168 -4.80 3.11 1.46
CA ILE A 168 -5.31 2.66 2.76
C ILE A 168 -4.36 3.04 3.88
N ILE A 169 -3.06 2.75 3.76
CA ILE A 169 -2.06 3.02 4.80
C ILE A 169 -1.88 4.53 5.00
N PHE A 170 -1.75 5.29 3.92
CA PHE A 170 -1.59 6.74 4.02
C PHE A 170 -2.84 7.44 4.59
N CYS A 171 -4.05 6.97 4.26
CA CYS A 171 -5.27 7.48 4.86
C CYS A 171 -5.42 7.12 6.33
N GLY A 172 -4.75 6.07 6.81
CA GLY A 172 -4.73 5.70 8.23
C GLY A 172 -3.76 6.54 9.07
N HIS A 173 -2.69 7.08 8.45
CA HIS A 173 -1.59 7.72 9.18
C HIS A 173 -1.44 9.23 8.95
N PHE A 174 -1.79 9.74 7.76
CA PHE A 174 -1.41 11.11 7.34
C PHE A 174 -2.56 12.05 6.95
N PRO A 175 -3.83 11.82 7.30
CA PRO A 175 -4.85 12.85 7.15
C PRO A 175 -4.56 14.04 8.07
N ASP A 176 -5.21 15.17 7.79
CA ASP A 176 -5.00 16.42 8.54
C ASP A 176 -5.26 16.30 10.05
N GLN A 177 -6.05 15.32 10.51
CA GLN A 177 -6.39 15.14 11.90
C GLN A 177 -5.38 14.30 12.68
N THR A 178 -4.40 13.68 12.04
CA THR A 178 -3.36 12.90 12.71
C THR A 178 -2.20 13.79 13.15
N TYR A 179 -1.48 13.36 14.17
CA TYR A 179 -0.37 14.07 14.79
C TYR A 179 0.88 13.19 14.84
N THR A 180 2.03 13.83 14.80
CA THR A 180 3.33 13.21 15.03
C THR A 180 3.88 13.65 16.36
N PHE A 181 4.72 12.83 16.97
CA PHE A 181 5.28 13.05 18.30
C PHE A 181 6.81 13.04 18.23
N SER A 182 7.47 13.81 19.08
CA SER A 182 8.90 13.68 19.26
C SER A 182 9.25 12.59 20.28
N ILE A 183 10.51 12.17 20.31
CA ILE A 183 10.98 11.19 21.30
C ILE A 183 10.82 11.79 22.71
N GLU A 184 11.16 13.06 22.88
CA GLU A 184 11.09 13.76 24.16
C GLU A 184 9.65 13.86 24.70
N GLU A 185 8.64 14.01 23.81
CA GLU A 185 7.23 14.02 24.20
C GLU A 185 6.76 12.65 24.73
N THR A 186 7.46 11.57 24.40
CA THR A 186 7.08 10.20 24.74
C THR A 186 8.01 9.55 25.77
N GLU A 187 9.01 10.27 26.29
CA GLU A 187 10.06 9.72 27.16
C GLU A 187 9.51 9.14 28.46
N ASP A 188 8.56 9.83 29.10
CA ASP A 188 7.92 9.41 30.35
C ASP A 188 6.42 9.10 30.13
N GLU A 189 6.07 8.52 28.96
CA GLU A 189 4.70 8.28 28.58
C GLU A 189 4.03 7.23 29.48
N THR A 190 2.95 7.61 30.12
CA THR A 190 2.10 6.65 30.88
C THR A 190 1.37 5.71 29.94
N THR A 191 0.85 4.58 30.47
CA THR A 191 0.01 3.65 29.69
C THR A 191 -1.20 4.36 29.07
N GLY A 192 -1.88 5.24 29.83
CA GLY A 192 -2.97 6.06 29.31
C GLY A 192 -2.53 7.03 28.23
N GLY A 193 -1.37 7.71 28.43
CA GLY A 193 -0.74 8.58 27.44
C GLY A 193 -0.47 7.86 26.12
N ARG A 194 0.04 6.62 26.20
CA ARG A 194 0.26 5.78 25.02
C ARG A 194 -1.03 5.52 24.22
N TYR A 195 -2.13 5.18 24.89
CA TYR A 195 -3.41 4.99 24.22
C TYR A 195 -3.91 6.29 23.57
N VAL A 196 -3.80 7.43 24.23
CA VAL A 196 -4.17 8.72 23.64
C VAL A 196 -3.29 9.04 22.43
N ARG A 197 -1.99 8.77 22.49
CA ARG A 197 -1.10 8.93 21.33
C ARG A 197 -1.51 8.05 20.15
N GLN A 198 -1.87 6.78 20.37
CA GLN A 198 -2.37 5.90 19.33
C GLN A 198 -3.63 6.46 18.66
N LEU A 199 -4.57 7.01 19.43
CA LEU A 199 -5.76 7.70 18.93
C LEU A 199 -5.42 8.92 18.08
N LEU A 200 -4.47 9.75 18.55
CA LEU A 200 -4.06 10.98 17.85
C LEU A 200 -3.18 10.70 16.62
N GLY A 201 -2.50 9.57 16.60
CA GLY A 201 -1.61 9.17 15.51
C GLY A 201 -2.28 8.43 14.37
N ALA A 202 -3.57 8.08 14.50
CA ALA A 202 -4.28 7.26 13.53
C ALA A 202 -5.62 7.87 13.12
N ALA A 203 -6.15 7.42 11.99
CA ALA A 203 -7.47 7.79 11.50
C ALA A 203 -8.17 6.59 10.85
N ASN A 204 -9.46 6.44 11.13
CA ASN A 204 -10.29 5.43 10.50
C ASN A 204 -10.84 5.91 9.14
N ILE A 205 -11.11 4.96 8.27
CA ILE A 205 -11.74 5.21 6.97
C ILE A 205 -13.17 4.67 7.03
N GLU A 206 -14.14 5.51 6.77
CA GLU A 206 -15.54 5.09 6.63
C GLU A 206 -15.73 4.30 5.35
N GLY A 207 -16.38 3.15 5.45
CA GLY A 207 -16.61 2.28 4.32
C GLY A 207 -17.69 1.22 4.57
N SER A 208 -18.09 0.54 3.50
CA SER A 208 -18.99 -0.61 3.57
C SER A 208 -18.25 -1.85 4.11
N ALA A 209 -18.99 -2.89 4.47
CA ALA A 209 -18.40 -4.18 4.87
C ALA A 209 -17.44 -4.72 3.79
N LEU A 210 -17.79 -4.60 2.51
CA LEU A 210 -16.91 -4.98 1.40
C LEU A 210 -15.61 -4.16 1.38
N PHE A 211 -15.69 -2.84 1.61
CA PHE A 211 -14.52 -1.98 1.70
C PHE A 211 -13.57 -2.46 2.79
N HIS A 212 -14.10 -2.77 3.98
CA HIS A 212 -13.29 -3.25 5.10
C HIS A 212 -12.66 -4.62 4.82
N VAL A 213 -13.38 -5.54 4.18
CA VAL A 213 -12.81 -6.82 3.71
C VAL A 213 -11.69 -6.58 2.72
N MET A 214 -11.89 -5.73 1.71
CA MET A 214 -10.88 -5.42 0.68
C MET A 214 -9.65 -4.70 1.23
N SER A 215 -9.79 -3.94 2.31
CA SER A 215 -8.69 -3.27 3.00
C SER A 215 -8.04 -4.13 4.10
N GLY A 216 -8.46 -5.40 4.26
CA GLY A 216 -7.99 -6.25 5.36
C GLY A 216 -8.38 -5.73 6.74
N ASN A 217 -9.48 -4.99 6.84
CA ASN A 217 -9.96 -4.25 8.02
C ASN A 217 -9.03 -3.11 8.48
N LEU A 218 -8.02 -2.72 7.68
CA LEU A 218 -7.17 -1.57 7.98
C LEU A 218 -7.91 -0.21 7.87
N GLY A 219 -9.16 -0.21 7.41
CA GLY A 219 -10.05 0.94 7.56
C GLY A 219 -10.37 1.27 9.03
N TYR A 220 -10.13 0.35 9.97
CA TYR A 220 -10.19 0.53 11.43
C TYR A 220 -8.79 0.76 12.00
N GLN A 221 -8.09 1.76 11.51
CA GLN A 221 -6.69 1.99 11.85
C GLN A 221 -6.49 2.38 13.33
N VAL A 222 -7.43 3.11 13.91
CA VAL A 222 -7.42 3.47 15.35
C VAL A 222 -7.46 2.20 16.21
N GLU A 223 -8.38 1.28 15.94
CA GLU A 223 -8.52 0.01 16.65
C GLU A 223 -7.30 -0.89 16.45
N HIS A 224 -6.76 -0.90 15.22
CA HIS A 224 -5.53 -1.61 14.92
C HIS A 224 -4.35 -1.13 15.79
N HIS A 225 -4.18 0.17 15.94
CA HIS A 225 -3.10 0.74 16.77
C HIS A 225 -3.33 0.57 18.27
N LEU A 226 -4.58 0.61 18.72
CA LEU A 226 -4.92 0.37 20.13
C LEU A 226 -4.72 -1.10 20.53
N TYR A 227 -5.07 -2.02 19.64
CA TYR A 227 -5.09 -3.46 19.91
C TYR A 227 -4.42 -4.26 18.77
N PRO A 228 -3.12 -4.09 18.55
CA PRO A 228 -2.41 -4.71 17.41
C PRO A 228 -2.43 -6.25 17.43
N ASP A 229 -2.57 -6.86 18.60
CA ASP A 229 -2.60 -8.31 18.77
C ASP A 229 -4.01 -8.91 18.55
N MET A 230 -5.04 -8.07 18.35
CA MET A 230 -6.39 -8.52 18.08
C MET A 230 -6.53 -8.93 16.60
N PRO A 231 -7.23 -10.03 16.28
CA PRO A 231 -7.55 -10.36 14.89
C PRO A 231 -8.29 -9.20 14.20
N SER A 232 -7.84 -8.81 13.02
CA SER A 232 -8.35 -7.63 12.30
C SER A 232 -9.86 -7.68 12.03
N THR A 233 -10.43 -8.89 11.92
CA THR A 233 -11.87 -9.12 11.75
C THR A 233 -12.72 -8.65 12.94
N ARG A 234 -12.09 -8.42 14.11
CA ARG A 234 -12.76 -7.98 15.33
C ARG A 234 -12.77 -6.46 15.52
N TYR A 235 -11.99 -5.71 14.73
CA TYR A 235 -11.91 -4.26 14.89
C TYR A 235 -13.27 -3.57 14.72
N GLY A 236 -14.08 -3.99 13.75
CA GLY A 236 -15.42 -3.44 13.55
C GLY A 236 -16.38 -3.67 14.73
N GLU A 237 -16.16 -4.73 15.54
CA GLU A 237 -16.97 -5.04 16.73
C GLU A 237 -16.67 -4.08 17.87
N ILE A 238 -15.40 -3.67 18.03
CA ILE A 238 -14.97 -2.81 19.14
C ILE A 238 -15.03 -1.32 18.80
N ALA A 239 -15.02 -0.95 17.52
CA ALA A 239 -15.00 0.44 17.07
C ALA A 239 -16.12 1.32 17.69
N PRO A 240 -17.39 0.86 17.82
CA PRO A 240 -18.43 1.64 18.49
C PRO A 240 -18.10 1.93 19.96
N ARG A 241 -17.48 0.98 20.67
CA ARG A 241 -17.09 1.15 22.08
C ARG A 241 -15.92 2.08 22.24
N VAL A 242 -14.92 1.99 21.36
CA VAL A 242 -13.79 2.93 21.32
C VAL A 242 -14.30 4.35 21.09
N ARG A 243 -15.22 4.54 20.14
CA ARG A 243 -15.86 5.83 19.88
C ARG A 243 -16.58 6.38 21.13
N GLN A 244 -17.39 5.57 21.82
CA GLN A 244 -18.06 5.97 23.05
C GLN A 244 -17.09 6.40 24.15
N ILE A 245 -15.95 5.72 24.29
CA ILE A 245 -14.89 6.12 25.23
C ILE A 245 -14.32 7.47 24.83
N CYS A 246 -14.01 7.67 23.54
CA CYS A 246 -13.51 8.95 23.07
C CYS A 246 -14.50 10.09 23.33
N GLU A 247 -15.79 9.88 23.07
CA GLU A 247 -16.86 10.85 23.34
C GLU A 247 -16.96 11.18 24.85
N ARG A 248 -16.90 10.15 25.72
CA ARG A 248 -16.96 10.32 27.18
C ARG A 248 -15.83 11.18 27.73
N TYR A 249 -14.61 11.04 27.19
CA TYR A 249 -13.41 11.73 27.66
C TYR A 249 -13.00 12.90 26.78
N GLU A 250 -13.89 13.34 25.88
CA GLU A 250 -13.63 14.45 24.94
C GLU A 250 -12.35 14.28 24.13
N LEU A 251 -12.02 13.02 23.78
CA LEU A 251 -10.88 12.68 22.95
C LEU A 251 -11.29 12.65 21.46
N PRO A 252 -10.42 13.09 20.56
CA PRO A 252 -10.72 13.01 19.14
C PRO A 252 -10.75 11.54 18.67
N TYR A 253 -11.80 11.17 17.95
CA TYR A 253 -11.89 9.91 17.22
C TYR A 253 -11.90 10.23 15.72
N ASN A 254 -10.72 10.14 15.11
CA ASN A 254 -10.53 10.55 13.72
C ASN A 254 -11.16 9.52 12.78
N THR A 255 -12.15 9.94 12.01
CA THR A 255 -12.80 9.12 10.99
C THR A 255 -13.30 9.97 9.84
N GLY A 256 -13.41 9.40 8.67
CA GLY A 256 -13.95 10.12 7.52
C GLY A 256 -13.99 9.29 6.22
N PRO A 257 -14.72 9.77 5.22
CA PRO A 257 -14.82 9.12 3.92
C PRO A 257 -13.46 8.99 3.22
N PHE A 258 -13.23 7.84 2.59
CA PHE A 258 -11.97 7.48 1.94
C PHE A 258 -11.41 8.59 1.02
N PHE A 259 -12.20 9.08 0.08
CA PHE A 259 -11.72 10.09 -0.88
C PHE A 259 -11.41 11.44 -0.22
N LYS A 260 -12.13 11.80 0.85
CA LYS A 260 -11.84 13.00 1.62
C LYS A 260 -10.49 12.88 2.32
N GLN A 261 -10.22 11.75 2.97
CA GLN A 261 -8.95 11.49 3.64
C GLN A 261 -7.80 11.42 2.65
N LEU A 262 -7.96 10.72 1.53
CA LEU A 262 -6.96 10.66 0.47
C LEU A 262 -6.66 12.06 -0.08
N GLY A 263 -7.67 12.89 -0.27
CA GLY A 263 -7.51 14.29 -0.69
C GLY A 263 -6.71 15.13 0.32
N MET A 264 -6.93 14.93 1.64
CA MET A 264 -6.12 15.57 2.69
C MET A 264 -4.66 15.15 2.63
N VAL A 265 -4.40 13.85 2.49
CA VAL A 265 -3.05 13.29 2.33
C VAL A 265 -2.33 13.91 1.12
N GLN A 266 -2.97 13.88 -0.06
CA GLN A 266 -2.37 14.44 -1.27
C GLN A 266 -2.12 15.95 -1.14
N ARG A 267 -3.05 16.69 -0.53
CA ARG A 267 -2.86 18.11 -0.24
C ARG A 267 -1.67 18.36 0.68
N THR A 268 -1.49 17.55 1.71
CA THR A 268 -0.36 17.65 2.65
C THR A 268 0.96 17.39 1.93
N ILE A 269 1.03 16.36 1.09
CA ILE A 269 2.21 16.06 0.27
C ILE A 269 2.54 17.23 -0.66
N LEU A 270 1.56 17.77 -1.38
CA LEU A 270 1.75 18.91 -2.28
C LEU A 270 2.20 20.16 -1.52
N ARG A 271 1.59 20.47 -0.37
CA ARG A 271 1.91 21.65 0.42
C ARG A 271 3.30 21.56 1.04
N LEU A 272 3.70 20.41 1.55
CA LEU A 272 4.98 20.21 2.20
C LEU A 272 6.14 20.01 1.20
N ALA A 273 5.85 19.93 -0.09
CA ALA A 273 6.87 20.04 -1.14
C ALA A 273 7.59 21.39 -1.10
N PHE A 274 6.90 22.44 -0.64
CA PHE A 274 7.42 23.79 -0.53
C PHE A 274 7.93 24.08 0.89
N PRO A 275 8.85 25.07 1.06
CA PRO A 275 9.28 25.48 2.37
C PRO A 275 8.12 26.03 3.23
N GLY A 276 8.23 25.89 4.55
CA GLY A 276 7.18 26.29 5.50
C GLY A 276 6.32 25.10 5.92
N GLY A 277 5.12 25.39 6.39
CA GLY A 277 4.19 24.44 7.03
C GLY A 277 3.95 24.86 8.47
N LYS A 278 2.67 25.01 8.85
CA LYS A 278 2.29 25.34 10.24
C LYS A 278 2.06 24.02 10.98
N VAL A 279 2.75 23.88 12.10
CA VAL A 279 2.46 22.85 13.10
C VAL A 279 1.10 23.17 13.73
N ARG A 280 0.26 22.17 13.85
CA ARG A 280 -1.02 22.30 14.54
C ARG A 280 -0.83 22.01 16.03
N PRO A 281 -1.48 22.78 16.93
CA PRO A 281 -1.48 22.45 18.35
C PRO A 281 -2.15 21.07 18.55
N LYS A 282 -1.53 20.24 19.38
CA LYS A 282 -2.07 18.91 19.72
C LYS A 282 -3.23 19.05 20.72
N PRO A 283 -4.30 18.28 20.58
CA PRO A 283 -5.38 18.26 21.56
C PRO A 283 -4.97 17.48 22.82
N GLY A 284 -5.71 17.72 23.92
CA GLY A 284 -5.58 16.96 25.16
C GLY A 284 -4.24 17.13 25.86
N PRO A 285 -3.71 16.09 26.49
CA PRO A 285 -2.53 16.15 27.33
C PRO A 285 -1.23 16.50 26.58
N TYR A 286 -1.20 16.40 25.25
CA TYR A 286 -0.02 16.68 24.42
C TYR A 286 0.09 18.15 23.98
N LYS A 287 -0.27 19.10 24.84
CA LYS A 287 -0.15 20.54 24.53
C LYS A 287 1.30 21.07 24.50
N GLY A 288 2.30 20.19 24.45
CA GLY A 288 3.71 20.60 24.45
C GLY A 288 4.29 20.90 25.83
N GLU A 289 3.50 20.78 26.87
CA GLU A 289 3.96 20.86 28.27
C GLU A 289 4.08 19.45 28.83
N LYS A 290 5.20 19.11 29.44
CA LYS A 290 5.34 17.91 30.30
C LYS A 290 4.24 18.00 31.35
N ILE A 291 3.32 17.02 31.35
CA ILE A 291 2.28 16.96 32.38
C ILE A 291 2.96 16.66 33.71
N LYS A 292 3.34 17.67 34.43
CA LYS A 292 3.64 17.54 35.85
C LYS A 292 2.30 17.28 36.57
N GLY A 293 2.06 16.05 36.97
CA GLY A 293 1.00 15.72 37.90
C GLY A 293 -0.24 14.97 37.37
N SER A 294 -0.13 14.13 36.32
CA SER A 294 -1.26 13.32 35.84
C SER A 294 -1.59 12.08 36.69
N GLY A 295 -0.98 11.91 37.87
CA GLY A 295 -1.29 10.79 38.75
C GLY A 295 -2.80 10.69 39.11
N GLU A 296 -3.44 11.82 39.38
CA GLU A 296 -4.86 11.85 39.77
C GLU A 296 -5.86 11.55 38.61
N GLN A 297 -5.48 11.91 37.39
CA GLN A 297 -6.33 11.67 36.21
C GLN A 297 -6.16 10.25 35.66
N THR A 298 -4.95 9.68 35.80
CA THR A 298 -4.64 8.30 35.41
C THR A 298 -5.36 7.30 36.31
N ASP A 299 -5.45 7.59 37.62
CA ASP A 299 -6.18 6.78 38.59
C ASP A 299 -7.70 6.80 38.35
N ARG A 300 -8.24 7.93 37.89
CA ARG A 300 -9.66 8.02 37.48
C ARG A 300 -9.96 7.22 36.22
N MET A 301 -9.02 7.16 35.26
CA MET A 301 -9.18 6.36 34.05
C MET A 301 -8.98 4.86 34.32
N ALA A 302 -8.08 4.49 35.24
CA ALA A 302 -7.87 3.09 35.63
C ALA A 302 -9.00 2.55 36.52
N ALA A 303 -9.62 3.41 37.33
CA ALA A 303 -10.77 3.04 38.19
C ALA A 303 -12.12 2.95 37.43
N ALA A 304 -12.17 3.45 36.17
CA ALA A 304 -13.37 3.45 35.33
C ALA A 304 -13.32 2.37 34.22
N ALA A 305 -12.24 1.59 34.11
CA ALA A 305 -12.04 0.47 33.21
C ALA A 305 -12.19 -0.86 33.93
#